data_710a2e534dac2742780c807d5a55737e
#
_entry.id   710a2e534dac2742780c807d5a55737e
#
_cell.length_a   1.000
_cell.length_b   1.000
_cell.length_c   1.000
_cell.angle_alpha   90.00
_cell.angle_beta   90.00
_cell.angle_gamma   90.00
#
_symmetry.space_group_name_H-M   'P 1'
#
loop_
_entity.id
_entity.type
_entity.pdbx_description
1 polymer ?
#
loop_
_entity_poly.entity_id
_entity_poly.type
_entity_poly.pdbx_seq_one_letter_code
_entity_poly.pdbx_strand_id
1 'polypeptide(L)'
;MEYREELRGIGERILSETRTELYLAMHFLGPALGSLSSVMDLSTTTVGTDAAFIRFNPKCLMTKYIEHPYWLKRCYLHMLLHCLFRHMFAGKAYDDPELWNLCCDIAAESVIDSMDAPVIQRPVSEKRSAWYEELRTGAGVLSAQRLYRYLSEGERDYRKEAAMEAEFVMDDHSFWERLDPPDAPAPKEQAEGAAAMPLIATKRLKEEEWKKLANKVRLELTLGREAGTKTGEFLRFLTYDGSQRTDFHEFLKRFTITREESFIDPDSFDYGFYNYGMQMYGNMPLIEENEYREATKVEQLIIVLDTSASCQDFLVQEFLNETASMLLKGDHFFAKTKIHIIECDDKVQNDIEITELSQMEEYAKHFCLKGGFGTDFRPAFAYVEELRRNKKIEQPRGLMYFTDGKGIYPKKQPDYDTAFVFVKEEDPDTSNVPSWAMKLFI
;
A
#
# COMPACT_ATOMS: atom_id res chain seq x y z
N MET A 1 -10.53 35.44 -26.18
CA MET A 1 -11.34 34.56 -25.32
C MET A 1 -11.97 33.42 -26.16
N GLU A 2 -12.62 33.69 -27.24
CA GLU A 2 -13.31 32.73 -28.12
C GLU A 2 -12.41 31.57 -28.60
N TYR A 3 -11.20 31.86 -29.11
CA TYR A 3 -10.25 30.83 -29.56
C TYR A 3 -9.78 29.88 -28.45
N ARG A 4 -9.61 30.37 -27.23
CA ARG A 4 -9.20 29.54 -26.08
C ARG A 4 -10.34 28.60 -25.64
N GLU A 5 -11.58 29.05 -25.72
CA GLU A 5 -12.76 28.24 -25.44
C GLU A 5 -12.97 27.17 -26.50
N GLU A 6 -12.73 27.51 -27.76
CA GLU A 6 -12.78 26.56 -28.87
C GLU A 6 -11.76 25.43 -28.68
N LEU A 7 -10.48 25.76 -28.39
CA LEU A 7 -9.44 24.78 -28.11
C LEU A 7 -9.79 23.87 -26.92
N ARG A 8 -10.35 24.44 -25.85
CA ARG A 8 -10.83 23.68 -24.71
C ARG A 8 -11.93 22.72 -25.13
N GLY A 9 -12.94 23.19 -25.83
CA GLY A 9 -14.06 22.36 -26.27
C GLY A 9 -13.66 21.23 -27.22
N ILE A 10 -12.66 21.45 -28.09
CA ILE A 10 -12.08 20.40 -28.92
C ILE A 10 -11.38 19.36 -28.06
N GLY A 11 -10.52 19.78 -27.12
CA GLY A 11 -9.80 18.86 -26.26
C GLY A 11 -10.71 18.01 -25.37
N GLU A 12 -11.74 18.62 -24.79
CA GLU A 12 -12.75 17.91 -23.99
C GLU A 12 -13.51 16.87 -24.82
N ARG A 13 -13.83 17.16 -26.07
CA ARG A 13 -14.48 16.19 -27.00
C ARG A 13 -13.54 15.02 -27.32
N ILE A 14 -12.28 15.29 -27.65
CA ILE A 14 -11.28 14.26 -27.93
C ILE A 14 -11.14 13.31 -26.73
N LEU A 15 -11.02 13.83 -25.51
CA LEU A 15 -10.92 13.00 -24.29
C LEU A 15 -12.20 12.25 -23.99
N SER A 16 -13.38 12.82 -24.29
CA SER A 16 -14.68 12.14 -24.15
C SER A 16 -14.82 10.98 -25.12
N GLU A 17 -14.40 11.15 -26.37
CA GLU A 17 -14.37 10.08 -27.38
C GLU A 17 -13.39 8.98 -26.99
N THR A 18 -12.17 9.35 -26.56
CA THR A 18 -11.16 8.42 -26.04
C THR A 18 -11.70 7.57 -24.91
N ARG A 19 -12.38 8.20 -23.95
CA ARG A 19 -13.02 7.50 -22.82
C ARG A 19 -14.10 6.53 -23.29
N THR A 20 -14.91 6.94 -24.26
CA THR A 20 -15.98 6.10 -24.81
C THR A 20 -15.42 4.86 -25.52
N GLU A 21 -14.36 5.03 -26.32
CA GLU A 21 -13.69 3.91 -26.99
C GLU A 21 -13.04 2.94 -25.99
N LEU A 22 -12.42 3.45 -24.91
CA LEU A 22 -11.90 2.63 -23.82
C LEU A 22 -13.02 1.85 -23.12
N TYR A 23 -14.16 2.50 -22.84
CA TYR A 23 -15.30 1.85 -22.22
C TYR A 23 -15.85 0.71 -23.12
N LEU A 24 -15.98 0.95 -24.42
CA LEU A 24 -16.44 -0.08 -25.36
C LEU A 24 -15.50 -1.27 -25.47
N ALA A 25 -14.20 -1.04 -25.34
CA ALA A 25 -13.18 -2.09 -25.39
C ALA A 25 -12.99 -2.83 -24.06
N MET A 26 -13.21 -2.14 -22.94
CA MET A 26 -12.90 -2.62 -21.58
C MET A 26 -14.01 -2.20 -20.60
N HIS A 27 -15.17 -2.86 -20.68
CA HIS A 27 -16.35 -2.51 -19.87
C HIS A 27 -16.12 -2.54 -18.37
N PHE A 28 -15.23 -3.41 -17.90
CA PHE A 28 -14.86 -3.53 -16.50
C PHE A 28 -14.23 -2.25 -15.90
N LEU A 29 -13.68 -1.37 -16.74
CA LEU A 29 -13.18 -0.06 -16.32
C LEU A 29 -14.27 1.00 -16.13
N GLY A 30 -15.51 0.69 -16.52
CA GLY A 30 -16.65 1.63 -16.47
C GLY A 30 -16.76 2.41 -15.16
N PRO A 31 -16.68 1.76 -13.99
CA PRO A 31 -16.75 2.46 -12.71
C PRO A 31 -15.68 3.55 -12.52
N ALA A 32 -14.50 3.39 -13.11
CA ALA A 32 -13.37 4.29 -12.94
C ALA A 32 -13.25 5.34 -14.07
N LEU A 33 -13.59 4.97 -15.31
CA LEU A 33 -13.46 5.86 -16.47
C LEU A 33 -14.25 7.18 -16.36
N GLY A 34 -15.39 7.15 -15.65
CA GLY A 34 -16.22 8.34 -15.42
C GLY A 34 -15.74 9.24 -14.28
N SER A 35 -14.72 8.86 -13.53
CA SER A 35 -14.28 9.56 -12.31
C SER A 35 -13.32 10.71 -12.58
N LEU A 36 -12.68 10.76 -13.76
CA LEU A 36 -11.79 11.83 -14.17
C LEU A 36 -12.51 12.82 -15.09
N SER A 37 -12.48 14.09 -14.72
CA SER A 37 -12.90 15.19 -15.58
C SER A 37 -11.72 15.74 -16.37
N SER A 38 -11.96 16.52 -17.44
CA SER A 38 -10.88 17.08 -18.25
C SER A 38 -10.76 18.59 -18.06
N VAL A 39 -9.52 19.10 -17.99
CA VAL A 39 -9.22 20.53 -17.84
C VAL A 39 -8.05 20.90 -18.75
N MET A 40 -8.23 21.95 -19.54
CA MET A 40 -7.14 22.52 -20.32
C MET A 40 -6.17 23.24 -19.41
N ASP A 41 -4.91 22.83 -19.44
CA ASP A 41 -3.82 23.42 -18.65
C ASP A 41 -2.63 23.73 -19.56
N LEU A 42 -2.21 24.98 -19.56
CA LEU A 42 -1.08 25.47 -20.36
C LEU A 42 0.25 25.44 -19.59
N SER A 43 0.24 25.06 -18.34
CA SER A 43 1.46 24.90 -17.54
C SER A 43 2.19 23.59 -17.87
N THR A 44 1.48 22.57 -18.36
CA THR A 44 2.09 21.35 -18.87
C THR A 44 2.36 21.42 -20.38
N THR A 45 3.35 20.68 -20.83
CA THR A 45 3.66 20.51 -22.26
C THR A 45 2.99 19.27 -22.87
N THR A 46 2.41 18.41 -22.04
CA THR A 46 1.80 17.13 -22.42
C THR A 46 0.42 16.96 -21.77
N VAL A 47 0.15 15.84 -21.16
CA VAL A 47 -1.02 15.54 -20.37
C VAL A 47 -0.60 14.98 -19.01
N GLY A 48 -1.43 15.06 -18.01
CA GLY A 48 -1.16 14.47 -16.69
C GLY A 48 -2.44 14.43 -15.86
N THR A 49 -2.38 13.84 -14.67
CA THR A 49 -3.53 13.75 -13.78
C THR A 49 -3.18 14.13 -12.34
N ASP A 50 -4.16 14.73 -11.65
CA ASP A 50 -4.12 15.00 -10.21
C ASP A 50 -5.16 14.19 -9.42
N ALA A 51 -5.54 13.02 -9.95
CA ALA A 51 -6.58 12.14 -9.42
C ALA A 51 -8.02 12.69 -9.48
N ALA A 52 -8.22 13.92 -9.93
CA ALA A 52 -9.54 14.52 -10.14
C ALA A 52 -9.75 14.91 -11.60
N PHE A 53 -8.69 15.39 -12.23
CA PHE A 53 -8.71 15.88 -13.59
C PHE A 53 -7.62 15.26 -14.44
N ILE A 54 -7.94 15.06 -15.71
CA ILE A 54 -6.95 14.93 -16.76
C ILE A 54 -6.64 16.37 -17.23
N ARG A 55 -5.43 16.82 -16.96
CA ARG A 55 -4.91 18.12 -17.37
C ARG A 55 -4.21 17.95 -18.70
N PHE A 56 -4.54 18.78 -19.67
CA PHE A 56 -4.01 18.62 -21.01
C PHE A 56 -3.55 19.94 -21.65
N ASN A 57 -2.42 19.85 -22.35
CA ASN A 57 -2.00 20.89 -23.28
C ASN A 57 -2.72 20.66 -24.61
N PRO A 58 -3.52 21.63 -25.14
CA PRO A 58 -4.32 21.44 -26.32
C PRO A 58 -3.48 21.15 -27.58
N LYS A 59 -2.29 21.73 -27.69
CA LYS A 59 -1.39 21.49 -28.83
C LYS A 59 -0.89 20.05 -28.84
N CYS A 60 -0.40 19.56 -27.71
CA CYS A 60 0.06 18.20 -27.57
C CYS A 60 -1.09 17.20 -27.84
N LEU A 61 -2.24 17.41 -27.18
CA LEU A 61 -3.39 16.54 -27.31
C LEU A 61 -3.85 16.37 -28.77
N MET A 62 -4.03 17.49 -29.48
CA MET A 62 -4.49 17.47 -30.88
C MET A 62 -3.45 16.83 -31.80
N THR A 63 -2.16 17.16 -31.63
CA THR A 63 -1.07 16.56 -32.42
C THR A 63 -1.05 15.04 -32.22
N LYS A 64 -1.08 14.57 -30.98
CA LYS A 64 -1.07 13.14 -30.66
C LYS A 64 -2.32 12.40 -31.12
N TYR A 65 -3.49 13.05 -31.08
CA TYR A 65 -4.74 12.46 -31.56
C TYR A 65 -4.71 12.22 -33.06
N ILE A 66 -4.11 13.13 -33.85
CA ILE A 66 -4.01 13.02 -35.31
C ILE A 66 -2.91 12.02 -35.71
N GLU A 67 -1.73 12.15 -35.13
CA GLU A 67 -0.55 11.37 -35.54
C GLU A 67 -0.54 9.95 -34.98
N HIS A 68 -1.03 9.78 -33.73
CA HIS A 68 -0.94 8.52 -32.99
C HIS A 68 -2.22 8.25 -32.19
N PRO A 69 -3.33 7.88 -32.82
CA PRO A 69 -4.63 7.69 -32.13
C PRO A 69 -4.59 6.66 -30.99
N TYR A 70 -3.76 5.63 -31.09
CA TYR A 70 -3.57 4.64 -30.02
C TYR A 70 -2.88 5.23 -28.79
N TRP A 71 -1.98 6.20 -28.99
CA TRP A 71 -1.21 6.81 -27.91
C TRP A 71 -2.11 7.47 -26.85
N LEU A 72 -3.10 8.21 -27.31
CA LEU A 72 -4.00 8.93 -26.41
C LEU A 72 -4.86 7.98 -25.55
N LYS A 73 -5.35 6.89 -26.15
CA LYS A 73 -6.10 5.85 -25.42
C LYS A 73 -5.23 5.17 -24.38
N ARG A 74 -4.02 4.84 -24.78
CA ARG A 74 -3.03 4.25 -23.87
C ARG A 74 -2.67 5.21 -22.73
N CYS A 75 -2.40 6.48 -23.04
CA CYS A 75 -2.06 7.50 -22.06
C CYS A 75 -3.23 7.78 -21.09
N TYR A 76 -4.48 7.77 -21.58
CA TYR A 76 -5.66 7.87 -20.73
C TYR A 76 -5.72 6.69 -19.73
N LEU A 77 -5.53 5.47 -20.23
CA LEU A 77 -5.52 4.28 -19.39
C LEU A 77 -4.36 4.30 -18.41
N HIS A 78 -3.18 4.74 -18.83
CA HIS A 78 -1.99 4.89 -18.00
C HIS A 78 -2.26 5.80 -16.80
N MET A 79 -2.77 7.02 -17.02
CA MET A 79 -3.18 7.94 -15.96
C MET A 79 -4.26 7.34 -15.04
N LEU A 80 -5.21 6.59 -15.62
CA LEU A 80 -6.25 5.92 -14.83
C LEU A 80 -5.67 4.83 -13.93
N LEU A 81 -4.66 4.08 -14.40
CA LEU A 81 -3.97 3.08 -13.59
C LEU A 81 -3.20 3.71 -12.44
N HIS A 82 -2.56 4.87 -12.66
CA HIS A 82 -1.93 5.60 -11.55
C HIS A 82 -2.94 5.94 -10.45
N CYS A 83 -4.17 6.31 -10.82
CA CYS A 83 -5.23 6.58 -9.85
C CYS A 83 -5.70 5.29 -9.15
N LEU A 84 -5.94 4.20 -9.91
CA LEU A 84 -6.40 2.92 -9.39
C LEU A 84 -5.36 2.26 -8.47
N PHE A 85 -4.07 2.37 -8.79
CA PHE A 85 -2.96 1.88 -7.98
C PHE A 85 -2.51 2.89 -6.92
N ARG A 86 -3.13 4.07 -6.87
CA ARG A 86 -2.88 5.11 -5.86
C ARG A 86 -1.43 5.60 -5.81
N HIS A 87 -0.70 5.52 -6.91
CA HIS A 87 0.72 5.84 -7.01
C HIS A 87 1.02 7.26 -6.50
N MET A 88 0.20 8.25 -6.87
CA MET A 88 0.36 9.64 -6.48
C MET A 88 0.18 9.90 -4.98
N PHE A 89 -0.58 9.04 -4.29
CA PHE A 89 -0.80 9.18 -2.84
C PHE A 89 0.33 8.55 -2.02
N ALA A 90 0.99 7.53 -2.58
CA ALA A 90 2.08 6.82 -1.92
C ALA A 90 3.43 7.55 -2.05
N GLY A 91 3.61 8.48 -2.99
CA GLY A 91 4.90 9.11 -3.33
C GLY A 91 5.62 9.76 -2.15
N LYS A 92 4.89 10.30 -1.17
CA LYS A 92 5.48 10.93 0.03
C LYS A 92 6.22 9.96 0.97
N ALA A 93 6.04 8.66 0.80
CA ALA A 93 6.71 7.64 1.60
C ALA A 93 8.09 7.25 1.05
N TYR A 94 8.50 7.80 -0.10
CA TYR A 94 9.72 7.46 -0.79
C TYR A 94 10.67 8.66 -0.86
N ASP A 95 11.95 8.43 -0.57
CA ASP A 95 12.97 9.49 -0.47
C ASP A 95 13.34 10.09 -1.83
N ASP A 96 13.19 9.32 -2.91
CA ASP A 96 13.48 9.73 -4.28
C ASP A 96 12.20 9.76 -5.13
N PRO A 97 11.57 10.93 -5.28
CA PRO A 97 10.34 11.07 -6.06
C PRO A 97 10.51 10.79 -7.56
N GLU A 98 11.68 11.09 -8.14
CA GLU A 98 11.93 10.87 -9.56
C GLU A 98 12.00 9.37 -9.85
N LEU A 99 12.77 8.62 -9.06
CA LEU A 99 12.82 7.16 -9.16
C LEU A 99 11.46 6.53 -8.87
N TRP A 100 10.70 7.05 -7.89
CA TRP A 100 9.35 6.58 -7.61
C TRP A 100 8.43 6.75 -8.83
N ASN A 101 8.45 7.92 -9.46
CA ASN A 101 7.66 8.22 -10.64
C ASN A 101 7.97 7.25 -11.78
N LEU A 102 9.25 7.01 -12.08
CA LEU A 102 9.68 6.04 -13.08
C LEU A 102 9.18 4.62 -12.76
N CYS A 103 9.26 4.18 -11.50
CA CYS A 103 8.76 2.88 -11.07
C CYS A 103 7.25 2.75 -11.27
N CYS A 104 6.49 3.83 -11.02
CA CYS A 104 5.05 3.89 -11.26
C CYS A 104 4.71 3.74 -12.74
N ASP A 105 5.48 4.41 -13.63
CA ASP A 105 5.30 4.32 -15.07
C ASP A 105 5.59 2.91 -15.59
N ILE A 106 6.70 2.30 -15.16
CA ILE A 106 7.04 0.93 -15.53
C ILE A 106 5.93 -0.03 -15.07
N ALA A 107 5.43 0.11 -13.86
CA ALA A 107 4.37 -0.72 -13.33
C ALA A 107 3.07 -0.58 -14.14
N ALA A 108 2.62 0.65 -14.41
CA ALA A 108 1.42 0.92 -15.21
C ALA A 108 1.56 0.38 -16.63
N GLU A 109 2.69 0.65 -17.29
CA GLU A 109 2.94 0.20 -18.65
C GLU A 109 3.05 -1.34 -18.76
N SER A 110 3.62 -2.01 -17.75
CA SER A 110 3.71 -3.48 -17.71
C SER A 110 2.32 -4.13 -17.69
N VAL A 111 1.39 -3.53 -16.94
CA VAL A 111 0.00 -3.97 -16.87
C VAL A 111 -0.70 -3.72 -18.21
N ILE A 112 -0.55 -2.54 -18.80
CA ILE A 112 -1.17 -2.21 -20.11
C ILE A 112 -0.64 -3.13 -21.21
N ASP A 113 0.67 -3.42 -21.25
CA ASP A 113 1.27 -4.33 -22.22
C ASP A 113 0.83 -5.79 -22.04
N SER A 114 0.40 -6.17 -20.81
CA SER A 114 -0.16 -7.50 -20.55
C SER A 114 -1.61 -7.65 -21.04
N MET A 115 -2.32 -6.52 -21.24
CA MET A 115 -3.70 -6.54 -21.73
C MET A 115 -3.73 -6.74 -23.25
N ASP A 116 -4.37 -7.81 -23.72
CA ASP A 116 -4.56 -8.06 -25.14
C ASP A 116 -5.78 -7.26 -25.66
N ALA A 117 -5.66 -5.94 -25.73
CA ALA A 117 -6.68 -5.03 -26.21
C ALA A 117 -6.14 -4.20 -27.39
N PRO A 118 -6.61 -4.43 -28.63
CA PRO A 118 -6.09 -3.74 -29.83
C PRO A 118 -6.14 -2.21 -29.74
N VAL A 119 -7.10 -1.68 -28.99
CA VAL A 119 -7.34 -0.23 -28.85
C VAL A 119 -6.22 0.52 -28.16
N ILE A 120 -5.40 -0.17 -27.34
CA ILE A 120 -4.28 0.38 -26.57
C ILE A 120 -2.91 -0.18 -26.99
N GLN A 121 -2.90 -1.11 -27.94
CA GLN A 121 -1.65 -1.71 -28.38
C GLN A 121 -0.73 -0.70 -29.05
N ARG A 122 0.53 -0.74 -28.71
CA ARG A 122 1.61 -0.02 -29.40
C ARG A 122 2.57 -1.01 -30.07
N PRO A 123 3.38 -0.56 -31.03
CA PRO A 123 4.39 -1.41 -31.66
C PRO A 123 5.27 -2.10 -30.62
N VAL A 124 5.61 -3.35 -30.88
CA VAL A 124 6.53 -4.11 -30.01
C VAL A 124 7.90 -3.42 -30.00
N SER A 125 8.43 -3.18 -28.80
CA SER A 125 9.78 -2.66 -28.60
C SER A 125 10.65 -3.77 -27.98
N GLU A 126 11.71 -4.15 -28.68
CA GLU A 126 12.69 -5.13 -28.16
C GLU A 126 13.36 -4.62 -26.86
N LYS A 127 13.62 -3.31 -26.81
CA LYS A 127 14.19 -2.67 -25.61
C LYS A 127 13.26 -2.81 -24.41
N ARG A 128 11.96 -2.51 -24.59
CA ARG A 128 10.96 -2.61 -23.53
C ARG A 128 10.80 -4.03 -23.04
N SER A 129 10.77 -5.00 -23.96
CA SER A 129 10.69 -6.42 -23.60
C SER A 129 11.91 -6.86 -22.80
N ALA A 130 13.11 -6.42 -23.19
CA ALA A 130 14.33 -6.71 -22.45
C ALA A 130 14.33 -6.07 -21.04
N TRP A 131 13.83 -4.82 -20.91
CA TRP A 131 13.65 -4.18 -19.61
C TRP A 131 12.70 -4.95 -18.71
N TYR A 132 11.56 -5.40 -19.20
CA TYR A 132 10.62 -6.21 -18.41
C TYR A 132 11.23 -7.53 -17.96
N GLU A 133 11.98 -8.20 -18.79
CA GLU A 133 12.66 -9.47 -18.45
C GLU A 133 13.72 -9.25 -17.35
N GLU A 134 14.55 -8.22 -17.50
CA GLU A 134 15.55 -7.87 -16.50
C GLU A 134 14.90 -7.50 -15.15
N LEU A 135 13.92 -6.61 -15.18
CA LEU A 135 13.25 -6.14 -13.97
C LEU A 135 12.44 -7.26 -13.27
N ARG A 136 11.83 -8.19 -14.04
CA ARG A 136 11.17 -9.36 -13.45
C ARG A 136 12.17 -10.30 -12.79
N THR A 137 13.36 -10.42 -13.34
CA THR A 137 14.42 -11.25 -12.74
C THR A 137 14.89 -10.68 -11.39
N GLY A 138 14.98 -9.35 -11.26
CA GLY A 138 15.44 -8.69 -10.05
C GLY A 138 14.33 -8.42 -9.02
N ALA A 139 13.21 -7.84 -9.47
CA ALA A 139 12.12 -7.42 -8.59
C ALA A 139 10.98 -8.45 -8.47
N GLY A 140 10.94 -9.49 -9.31
CA GLY A 140 9.85 -10.45 -9.37
C GLY A 140 8.60 -9.86 -10.02
N VAL A 141 7.67 -9.36 -9.24
CA VAL A 141 6.48 -8.65 -9.72
C VAL A 141 6.83 -7.18 -9.99
N LEU A 142 6.36 -6.65 -11.13
CA LEU A 142 6.65 -5.27 -11.54
C LEU A 142 5.72 -4.25 -10.85
N SER A 143 5.53 -4.35 -9.52
CA SER A 143 4.84 -3.31 -8.76
C SER A 143 5.77 -2.13 -8.50
N ALA A 144 5.22 -0.90 -8.40
CA ALA A 144 6.02 0.31 -8.19
C ALA A 144 6.89 0.21 -6.93
N GLN A 145 6.37 -0.36 -5.85
CA GLN A 145 7.07 -0.54 -4.58
C GLN A 145 8.29 -1.47 -4.70
N ARG A 146 8.13 -2.61 -5.40
CA ARG A 146 9.21 -3.57 -5.60
C ARG A 146 10.26 -3.07 -6.57
N LEU A 147 9.83 -2.42 -7.64
CA LEU A 147 10.72 -1.76 -8.59
C LEU A 147 11.55 -0.70 -7.88
N TYR A 148 10.91 0.14 -7.06
CA TYR A 148 11.62 1.17 -6.31
C TYR A 148 12.69 0.56 -5.39
N ARG A 149 12.33 -0.49 -4.63
CA ARG A 149 13.27 -1.18 -3.75
C ARG A 149 14.44 -1.75 -4.56
N TYR A 150 14.15 -2.52 -5.60
CA TYR A 150 15.18 -3.13 -6.43
C TYR A 150 16.13 -2.11 -7.05
N LEU A 151 15.62 -0.99 -7.56
CA LEU A 151 16.43 0.04 -8.20
C LEU A 151 17.13 0.96 -7.18
N SER A 152 16.61 1.11 -5.96
CA SER A 152 17.23 1.93 -4.90
C SER A 152 18.32 1.20 -4.12
N GLU A 153 18.29 -0.14 -4.04
CA GLU A 153 19.28 -0.95 -3.31
C GLU A 153 20.61 -1.14 -4.07
N GLY A 154 20.62 -0.90 -5.39
CA GLY A 154 21.81 -1.04 -6.24
C GLY A 154 22.64 0.23 -6.39
N GLU A 155 23.81 0.11 -7.04
CA GLU A 155 24.51 1.29 -7.58
C GLU A 155 23.63 1.97 -8.63
N ARG A 156 23.29 3.23 -8.41
CA ARG A 156 22.38 3.97 -9.29
C ARG A 156 22.99 4.24 -10.65
N ASP A 157 22.37 3.75 -11.69
CA ASP A 157 22.76 4.00 -13.09
C ASP A 157 21.81 5.00 -13.76
N TYR A 158 22.13 6.28 -13.66
CA TYR A 158 21.34 7.37 -14.26
C TYR A 158 21.17 7.25 -15.78
N ARG A 159 22.11 6.59 -16.49
CA ARG A 159 21.97 6.38 -17.93
C ARG A 159 20.91 5.33 -18.23
N LYS A 160 20.87 4.32 -17.41
CA LYS A 160 19.86 3.27 -17.49
C LYS A 160 18.48 3.83 -17.14
N GLU A 161 18.38 4.62 -16.08
CA GLU A 161 17.14 5.30 -15.69
C GLU A 161 16.62 6.20 -16.80
N ALA A 162 17.45 7.08 -17.37
CA ALA A 162 17.07 7.94 -18.49
C ALA A 162 16.63 7.15 -19.74
N ALA A 163 17.22 5.98 -19.99
CA ALA A 163 16.82 5.11 -21.08
C ALA A 163 15.45 4.45 -20.81
N MET A 164 15.16 4.10 -19.57
CA MET A 164 13.84 3.61 -19.14
C MET A 164 12.79 4.72 -19.17
N GLU A 165 13.11 5.93 -18.70
CA GLU A 165 12.22 7.10 -18.79
C GLU A 165 11.77 7.35 -20.23
N ALA A 166 12.70 7.35 -21.18
CA ALA A 166 12.40 7.55 -22.60
C ALA A 166 11.44 6.49 -23.18
N GLU A 167 11.37 5.30 -22.58
CA GLU A 167 10.51 4.20 -23.02
C GLU A 167 9.18 4.13 -22.31
N PHE A 168 9.13 4.48 -21.00
CA PHE A 168 7.98 4.23 -20.14
C PHE A 168 7.18 5.47 -19.76
N VAL A 169 7.80 6.66 -19.66
CA VAL A 169 7.10 7.89 -19.27
C VAL A 169 6.09 8.31 -20.34
N MET A 170 4.84 8.47 -19.96
CA MET A 170 3.76 8.83 -20.88
C MET A 170 3.04 10.13 -20.51
N ASP A 171 3.07 10.54 -19.23
CA ASP A 171 2.34 11.70 -18.73
C ASP A 171 3.20 12.57 -17.79
N ASP A 172 2.63 13.65 -17.31
CA ASP A 172 3.29 14.65 -16.47
C ASP A 172 2.90 14.45 -14.99
N HIS A 173 3.84 13.97 -14.20
CA HIS A 173 3.66 13.71 -12.77
C HIS A 173 3.81 14.95 -11.88
N SER A 174 4.17 16.11 -12.43
CA SER A 174 4.32 17.36 -11.65
C SER A 174 3.03 17.77 -10.91
N PHE A 175 1.89 17.22 -11.32
CA PHE A 175 0.60 17.43 -10.67
C PHE A 175 0.43 16.65 -9.37
N TRP A 176 1.22 15.60 -9.15
CA TRP A 176 1.15 14.77 -7.94
C TRP A 176 1.69 15.53 -6.71
N GLU A 177 2.69 16.38 -6.89
CA GLU A 177 3.25 17.20 -5.82
C GLU A 177 2.27 18.28 -5.31
N ARG A 178 1.29 18.63 -6.15
CA ARG A 178 0.27 19.64 -5.85
C ARG A 178 -0.96 19.09 -5.13
N LEU A 179 -0.91 17.82 -4.68
CA LEU A 179 -1.93 17.23 -3.82
C LEU A 179 -1.81 17.87 -2.43
N ASP A 180 -2.49 19.03 -2.24
CA ASP A 180 -2.56 19.67 -0.94
C ASP A 180 -3.20 18.74 0.08
N PRO A 181 -2.79 18.80 1.37
CA PRO A 181 -3.45 18.05 2.42
C PRO A 181 -4.96 18.41 2.44
N PRO A 182 -5.82 17.47 2.84
CA PRO A 182 -7.29 17.61 2.78
C PRO A 182 -7.85 18.83 3.55
N ASP A 183 -7.06 19.46 4.41
CA ASP A 183 -7.42 20.58 5.27
C ASP A 183 -6.74 21.91 4.88
N ALA A 184 -6.10 22.00 3.70
CA ALA A 184 -5.56 23.27 3.25
C ALA A 184 -6.71 24.27 3.04
N PRO A 185 -6.70 25.45 3.68
CA PRO A 185 -7.72 26.46 3.46
C PRO A 185 -7.71 26.86 1.98
N ALA A 186 -8.90 26.98 1.38
CA ALA A 186 -9.04 27.42 -0.01
C ALA A 186 -8.16 28.66 -0.25
N PRO A 187 -7.40 28.73 -1.37
CA PRO A 187 -6.55 29.87 -1.64
C PRO A 187 -7.41 31.14 -1.59
N LYS A 188 -7.05 32.03 -0.67
CA LYS A 188 -7.68 33.34 -0.56
C LYS A 188 -7.45 34.07 -1.90
N GLU A 189 -8.54 34.53 -2.48
CA GLU A 189 -8.55 35.38 -3.67
C GLU A 189 -7.48 36.46 -3.55
N GLN A 190 -6.42 36.36 -4.32
CA GLN A 190 -5.51 37.43 -4.62
C GLN A 190 -5.18 37.38 -6.09
N ALA A 191 -6.05 37.99 -6.90
CA ALA A 191 -5.71 38.65 -8.17
C ALA A 191 -6.96 39.36 -8.67
N GLU A 192 -7.09 40.63 -8.32
CA GLU A 192 -7.93 41.53 -9.07
C GLU A 192 -7.36 41.67 -10.50
N GLY A 193 -8.14 41.25 -11.50
CA GLY A 193 -7.82 41.56 -12.88
C GLY A 193 -7.91 40.43 -13.93
N ALA A 194 -8.08 39.17 -13.57
CA ALA A 194 -8.42 38.13 -14.53
C ALA A 194 -9.83 37.64 -14.25
N ALA A 195 -10.69 37.62 -15.27
CA ALA A 195 -12.06 37.14 -15.18
C ALA A 195 -12.03 35.75 -14.57
N ALA A 196 -12.37 35.63 -13.28
CA ALA A 196 -12.44 34.40 -12.55
C ALA A 196 -13.49 33.52 -13.23
N MET A 197 -13.03 32.45 -13.89
CA MET A 197 -13.92 31.33 -14.20
C MET A 197 -14.47 30.84 -12.85
N PRO A 198 -15.76 30.49 -12.76
CA PRO A 198 -16.30 29.91 -11.56
C PRO A 198 -15.45 28.68 -11.24
N LEU A 199 -14.71 28.71 -10.15
CA LEU A 199 -14.13 27.54 -9.52
C LEU A 199 -15.32 26.62 -9.22
N ILE A 200 -15.61 25.70 -10.15
CA ILE A 200 -16.38 24.53 -9.81
C ILE A 200 -15.54 23.89 -8.71
N ALA A 201 -16.02 23.95 -7.48
CA ALA A 201 -15.44 23.25 -6.34
C ALA A 201 -15.59 21.75 -6.61
N THR A 202 -14.73 21.25 -7.49
CA THR A 202 -14.70 19.86 -7.90
C THR A 202 -14.13 19.10 -6.74
N LYS A 203 -14.97 18.25 -6.21
CA LYS A 203 -14.66 17.30 -5.16
C LYS A 203 -13.46 16.48 -5.60
N ARG A 204 -12.26 16.80 -5.09
CA ARG A 204 -11.09 15.94 -5.27
C ARG A 204 -11.43 14.56 -4.71
N LEU A 205 -11.32 13.55 -5.55
CA LEU A 205 -11.49 12.18 -5.09
C LEU A 205 -10.36 11.87 -4.12
N LYS A 206 -10.73 11.51 -2.90
CA LYS A 206 -9.78 11.10 -1.87
C LYS A 206 -9.24 9.70 -2.20
N GLU A 207 -8.07 9.36 -1.67
CA GLU A 207 -7.47 8.03 -1.82
C GLU A 207 -8.48 6.91 -1.55
N GLU A 208 -9.31 7.04 -0.51
CA GLU A 208 -10.35 6.08 -0.17
C GLU A 208 -11.45 5.91 -1.25
N GLU A 209 -11.74 6.94 -2.02
CA GLU A 209 -12.69 6.85 -3.13
C GLU A 209 -12.07 6.06 -4.30
N TRP A 210 -10.79 6.28 -4.59
CA TRP A 210 -10.05 5.49 -5.58
C TRP A 210 -9.88 4.03 -5.16
N LYS A 211 -9.66 3.75 -3.88
CA LYS A 211 -9.67 2.40 -3.33
C LYS A 211 -11.03 1.70 -3.54
N LYS A 212 -12.13 2.41 -3.33
CA LYS A 212 -13.48 1.89 -3.61
C LYS A 212 -13.70 1.62 -5.10
N LEU A 213 -13.20 2.50 -5.97
CA LEU A 213 -13.28 2.32 -7.43
C LEU A 213 -12.44 1.12 -7.89
N ALA A 214 -11.22 0.96 -7.39
CA ALA A 214 -10.37 -0.19 -7.67
C ALA A 214 -11.05 -1.51 -7.27
N ASN A 215 -11.70 -1.55 -6.10
CA ASN A 215 -12.48 -2.71 -5.66
C ASN A 215 -13.68 -3.01 -6.58
N LYS A 216 -14.37 -1.97 -7.08
CA LYS A 216 -15.46 -2.16 -8.05
C LYS A 216 -14.94 -2.72 -9.37
N VAL A 217 -13.85 -2.16 -9.90
CA VAL A 217 -13.21 -2.66 -11.13
C VAL A 217 -12.77 -4.12 -10.96
N ARG A 218 -12.17 -4.45 -9.81
CA ARG A 218 -11.80 -5.83 -9.47
C ARG A 218 -13.00 -6.77 -9.46
N LEU A 219 -14.11 -6.35 -8.88
CA LEU A 219 -15.34 -7.13 -8.84
C LEU A 219 -15.91 -7.37 -10.24
N GLU A 220 -15.96 -6.34 -11.09
CA GLU A 220 -16.38 -6.46 -12.48
C GLU A 220 -15.51 -7.43 -13.28
N LEU A 221 -14.17 -7.37 -13.11
CA LEU A 221 -13.23 -8.32 -13.71
C LEU A 221 -13.46 -9.75 -13.23
N THR A 222 -13.74 -9.94 -11.93
CA THR A 222 -13.93 -11.27 -11.35
C THR A 222 -15.26 -11.89 -11.76
N LEU A 223 -16.32 -11.09 -11.89
CA LEU A 223 -17.66 -11.53 -12.27
C LEU A 223 -17.82 -11.63 -13.79
N GLY A 224 -17.08 -10.81 -14.55
CA GLY A 224 -17.08 -10.85 -16.00
C GLY A 224 -16.41 -12.13 -16.50
N ARG A 225 -16.97 -12.75 -17.56
CA ARG A 225 -16.33 -13.87 -18.27
C ARG A 225 -15.00 -13.49 -18.94
N GLU A 226 -14.56 -12.23 -18.81
CA GLU A 226 -13.32 -11.68 -19.33
C GLU A 226 -12.10 -12.01 -18.45
N ALA A 227 -12.30 -12.70 -17.32
CA ALA A 227 -11.22 -13.21 -16.43
C ALA A 227 -10.36 -14.33 -17.08
N GLY A 228 -10.26 -14.33 -18.41
CA GLY A 228 -9.29 -15.12 -19.15
C GLY A 228 -7.86 -14.56 -18.97
N THR A 229 -6.88 -15.27 -19.51
CA THR A 229 -5.43 -14.97 -19.44
C THR A 229 -5.03 -13.53 -19.84
N LYS A 230 -5.92 -12.79 -20.49
CA LYS A 230 -5.68 -11.44 -21.06
C LYS A 230 -5.74 -10.28 -20.04
N THR A 231 -6.36 -10.48 -18.89
CA THR A 231 -6.50 -9.45 -17.83
C THR A 231 -5.99 -9.96 -16.48
N GLY A 232 -5.37 -11.12 -16.46
CA GLY A 232 -4.92 -11.78 -15.25
C GLY A 232 -3.89 -10.97 -14.47
N GLU A 233 -2.95 -10.34 -15.15
CA GLU A 233 -1.93 -9.49 -14.51
C GLU A 233 -2.57 -8.24 -13.90
N PHE A 234 -3.48 -7.59 -14.60
CA PHE A 234 -4.22 -6.45 -14.06
C PHE A 234 -5.06 -6.82 -12.82
N LEU A 235 -5.75 -7.95 -12.86
CA LEU A 235 -6.48 -8.45 -11.70
C LEU A 235 -5.54 -8.73 -10.52
N ARG A 236 -4.36 -9.30 -10.79
CA ARG A 236 -3.31 -9.48 -9.78
C ARG A 236 -2.90 -8.16 -9.14
N PHE A 237 -2.62 -7.14 -9.94
CA PHE A 237 -2.26 -5.81 -9.44
C PHE A 237 -3.38 -5.18 -8.59
N LEU A 238 -4.62 -5.21 -9.06
CA LEU A 238 -5.77 -4.69 -8.29
C LEU A 238 -6.00 -5.48 -6.99
N THR A 239 -5.67 -6.77 -7.00
CA THR A 239 -5.78 -7.61 -5.81
C THR A 239 -4.63 -7.31 -4.84
N TYR A 240 -3.43 -7.12 -5.34
CA TYR A 240 -2.25 -6.76 -4.56
C TYR A 240 -2.40 -5.39 -3.88
N ASP A 241 -2.84 -4.36 -4.62
CA ASP A 241 -2.97 -3.00 -4.11
C ASP A 241 -4.25 -2.77 -3.28
N GLY A 242 -5.32 -3.54 -3.56
CA GLY A 242 -6.67 -3.33 -2.99
C GLY A 242 -6.89 -3.84 -1.59
N SER A 243 -6.01 -4.64 -1.04
CA SER A 243 -6.38 -5.42 0.12
C SER A 243 -5.41 -5.37 1.24
N GLN A 244 -4.80 -4.46 1.81
CA GLN A 244 -4.18 -4.95 2.99
C GLN A 244 -3.27 -4.22 3.92
N ARG A 245 -2.89 -3.03 3.71
CA ARG A 245 -2.31 -2.29 4.84
C ARG A 245 -3.32 -2.08 5.96
N THR A 246 -4.61 -2.09 5.63
CA THR A 246 -5.68 -1.87 6.61
C THR A 246 -5.96 -3.09 7.47
N ASP A 247 -5.97 -4.30 6.90
CA ASP A 247 -6.36 -5.51 7.65
C ASP A 247 -5.28 -5.96 8.65
N PHE A 248 -4.00 -5.92 8.26
CA PHE A 248 -2.91 -6.29 9.14
C PHE A 248 -2.74 -5.28 10.29
N HIS A 249 -2.85 -3.98 10.01
CA HIS A 249 -2.86 -2.92 11.03
C HIS A 249 -4.06 -3.01 11.97
N GLU A 250 -5.23 -3.27 11.42
CA GLU A 250 -6.47 -3.44 12.20
C GLU A 250 -6.40 -4.70 13.06
N PHE A 251 -5.82 -5.78 12.51
CA PHE A 251 -5.55 -6.99 13.26
C PHE A 251 -4.62 -6.72 14.44
N LEU A 252 -3.46 -6.10 14.22
CA LEU A 252 -2.53 -5.77 15.28
C LEU A 252 -3.13 -4.88 16.36
N LYS A 253 -3.99 -3.91 15.98
CA LYS A 253 -4.70 -3.07 16.95
C LYS A 253 -5.60 -3.86 17.92
N ARG A 254 -6.12 -5.01 17.51
CA ARG A 254 -6.93 -5.86 18.41
C ARG A 254 -6.15 -6.42 19.59
N PHE A 255 -4.83 -6.52 19.45
CA PHE A 255 -3.94 -7.01 20.51
C PHE A 255 -3.39 -5.90 21.39
N THR A 256 -3.75 -4.65 21.12
CA THR A 256 -3.39 -3.51 21.94
C THR A 256 -4.35 -3.35 23.09
N ILE A 257 -3.83 -3.14 24.27
CA ILE A 257 -4.61 -2.82 25.47
C ILE A 257 -4.19 -1.47 25.98
N THR A 258 -5.18 -0.63 26.28
CA THR A 258 -4.95 0.61 27.01
C THR A 258 -4.86 0.28 28.49
N ARG A 259 -3.73 0.56 29.12
CA ARG A 259 -3.53 0.45 30.58
C ARG A 259 -3.04 1.76 31.14
N GLU A 260 -3.46 2.06 32.35
CA GLU A 260 -2.88 3.13 33.14
C GLU A 260 -1.49 2.68 33.61
N GLU A 261 -0.46 3.44 33.25
CA GLU A 261 0.89 3.26 33.77
C GLU A 261 1.20 4.35 34.77
N SER A 262 1.85 3.96 35.86
CA SER A 262 2.45 4.92 36.81
C SER A 262 3.66 5.59 36.11
N PHE A 263 3.46 6.78 35.64
CA PHE A 263 4.47 7.63 35.01
C PHE A 263 4.33 9.03 35.61
N ILE A 264 5.42 9.54 36.15
CA ILE A 264 5.46 10.90 36.67
C ILE A 264 5.65 11.84 35.47
N ASP A 265 4.64 12.65 35.17
CA ASP A 265 4.70 13.66 34.14
C ASP A 265 5.08 15.02 34.76
N PRO A 266 6.34 15.48 34.61
CA PRO A 266 6.80 16.73 35.19
C PRO A 266 6.17 17.99 34.57
N ASP A 267 5.51 17.85 33.43
CA ASP A 267 4.88 18.97 32.70
C ASP A 267 3.39 19.13 33.01
N SER A 268 2.80 18.19 33.77
CA SER A 268 1.38 18.23 34.16
C SER A 268 1.21 17.97 35.66
N PHE A 269 0.10 18.47 36.20
CA PHE A 269 -0.23 18.27 37.62
C PHE A 269 -1.68 17.86 37.79
N ASP A 270 -1.97 17.20 38.96
CA ASP A 270 -3.31 16.76 39.29
C ASP A 270 -4.23 17.96 39.62
N TYR A 271 -5.17 18.27 38.73
CA TYR A 271 -6.13 19.34 38.94
C TYR A 271 -7.11 19.08 40.11
N GLY A 272 -7.36 17.83 40.45
CA GLY A 272 -8.16 17.47 41.60
C GLY A 272 -7.47 17.88 42.92
N PHE A 273 -6.19 17.57 43.03
CA PHE A 273 -5.36 17.91 44.18
C PHE A 273 -5.13 19.42 44.29
N TYR A 274 -4.90 20.07 43.13
CA TYR A 274 -4.81 21.52 43.05
C TYR A 274 -6.06 22.23 43.56
N ASN A 275 -7.23 21.83 43.06
CA ASN A 275 -8.51 22.42 43.47
C ASN A 275 -8.88 22.13 44.92
N TYR A 276 -8.53 20.93 45.43
CA TYR A 276 -8.71 20.60 46.83
C TYR A 276 -7.88 21.53 47.71
N GLY A 277 -6.62 21.77 47.37
CA GLY A 277 -5.76 22.71 48.10
C GLY A 277 -6.33 24.13 48.12
N MET A 278 -6.83 24.61 46.98
CA MET A 278 -7.47 25.92 46.89
C MET A 278 -8.74 26.04 47.72
N GLN A 279 -9.55 24.98 47.80
CA GLN A 279 -10.77 24.98 48.60
C GLN A 279 -10.51 24.92 50.09
N MET A 280 -9.53 24.11 50.51
CA MET A 280 -9.26 23.89 51.92
C MET A 280 -8.40 25.00 52.55
N TYR A 281 -7.49 25.57 51.80
CA TYR A 281 -6.48 26.51 52.31
C TYR A 281 -6.59 27.93 51.66
N GLY A 282 -7.56 28.16 50.82
CA GLY A 282 -7.88 29.46 50.22
C GLY A 282 -6.93 29.92 49.12
N ASN A 283 -5.64 30.06 49.39
CA ASN A 283 -4.66 30.55 48.42
C ASN A 283 -3.47 29.61 48.22
N MET A 284 -3.55 28.37 48.71
CA MET A 284 -2.43 27.43 48.70
C MET A 284 -2.81 26.23 47.82
N PRO A 285 -2.49 26.25 46.51
CA PRO A 285 -2.68 25.09 45.68
C PRO A 285 -1.71 23.98 46.11
N LEU A 286 -2.21 22.77 46.21
CA LEU A 286 -1.37 21.59 46.33
C LEU A 286 -0.98 21.14 44.92
N ILE A 287 0.30 21.13 44.63
CA ILE A 287 0.82 20.72 43.32
C ILE A 287 1.40 19.34 43.50
N GLU A 288 0.83 18.39 42.82
CA GLU A 288 1.30 17.02 42.72
C GLU A 288 1.37 16.65 41.24
N GLU A 289 2.47 16.03 40.79
CA GLU A 289 2.65 15.62 39.41
C GLU A 289 1.66 14.51 39.05
N ASN A 290 1.20 14.46 37.81
CA ASN A 290 0.33 13.37 37.36
C ASN A 290 1.12 12.06 37.36
N GLU A 291 0.65 11.10 38.14
CA GLU A 291 1.31 9.79 38.29
C GLU A 291 0.81 8.74 37.28
N TYR A 292 -0.20 9.08 36.48
CA TYR A 292 -0.86 8.11 35.60
C TYR A 292 -0.90 8.61 34.16
N ARG A 293 -0.51 7.74 33.26
CA ARG A 293 -0.63 7.92 31.81
C ARG A 293 -1.35 6.71 31.21
N GLU A 294 -2.30 6.97 30.32
CA GLU A 294 -2.84 5.91 29.49
C GLU A 294 -1.80 5.49 28.45
N ALA A 295 -1.30 4.27 28.55
CA ALA A 295 -0.39 3.68 27.60
C ALA A 295 -1.06 2.51 26.88
N THR A 296 -0.95 2.49 25.56
CA THR A 296 -1.43 1.38 24.74
C THR A 296 -0.30 0.35 24.61
N LYS A 297 -0.55 -0.90 25.02
CA LYS A 297 0.46 -1.97 25.02
C LYS A 297 0.00 -3.17 24.20
N VAL A 298 0.97 -3.86 23.58
CA VAL A 298 0.77 -5.20 23.03
C VAL A 298 1.24 -6.21 24.08
N GLU A 299 0.33 -7.04 24.58
CA GLU A 299 0.67 -8.09 25.53
C GLU A 299 0.76 -9.44 24.79
N GLN A 300 1.90 -10.12 24.92
CA GLN A 300 2.11 -11.53 24.54
C GLN A 300 1.61 -11.90 23.15
N LEU A 301 2.28 -11.36 22.12
CA LEU A 301 2.06 -11.74 20.72
C LEU A 301 2.99 -12.88 20.35
N ILE A 302 2.46 -13.85 19.60
CA ILE A 302 3.24 -14.97 19.06
C ILE A 302 3.31 -14.81 17.54
N ILE A 303 4.51 -14.82 17.01
CA ILE A 303 4.80 -14.81 15.59
C ILE A 303 5.41 -16.16 15.24
N VAL A 304 4.78 -16.90 14.36
CA VAL A 304 5.31 -18.16 13.83
C VAL A 304 5.73 -17.93 12.39
N LEU A 305 6.95 -18.29 12.08
CA LEU A 305 7.54 -18.22 10.75
C LEU A 305 7.64 -19.61 10.17
N ASP A 306 7.03 -19.80 9.00
CA ASP A 306 7.19 -21.01 8.22
C ASP A 306 8.59 -21.04 7.60
N THR A 307 9.38 -22.04 8.00
CA THR A 307 10.74 -22.25 7.49
C THR A 307 10.81 -23.39 6.48
N SER A 308 9.69 -23.76 5.87
CA SER A 308 9.66 -24.75 4.80
C SER A 308 10.37 -24.25 3.54
N ALA A 309 10.80 -25.20 2.68
CA ALA A 309 11.57 -24.88 1.48
C ALA A 309 10.86 -23.98 0.45
N SER A 310 9.55 -23.83 0.57
CA SER A 310 8.73 -22.97 -0.28
C SER A 310 8.72 -21.50 0.16
N CYS A 311 9.08 -21.21 1.43
CA CYS A 311 9.17 -19.84 1.92
C CYS A 311 10.56 -19.26 1.64
N GLN A 312 10.62 -18.08 1.01
CA GLN A 312 11.88 -17.40 0.68
C GLN A 312 12.34 -16.52 1.84
N ASP A 313 13.66 -16.54 2.17
CA ASP A 313 14.28 -15.73 3.23
C ASP A 313 13.86 -14.25 3.18
N PHE A 314 13.85 -13.71 1.98
CA PHE A 314 13.52 -12.30 1.73
C PHE A 314 12.10 -11.93 2.18
N LEU A 315 11.12 -12.79 1.94
CA LEU A 315 9.72 -12.52 2.29
C LEU A 315 9.50 -12.55 3.80
N VAL A 316 10.21 -13.42 4.49
CA VAL A 316 10.18 -13.47 5.96
C VAL A 316 10.84 -12.23 6.55
N GLN A 317 11.97 -11.78 5.97
CA GLN A 317 12.61 -10.54 6.38
C GLN A 317 11.71 -9.33 6.17
N GLU A 318 11.01 -9.25 5.04
CA GLU A 318 10.07 -8.18 4.74
C GLU A 318 8.92 -8.14 5.76
N PHE A 319 8.32 -9.29 6.04
CA PHE A 319 7.28 -9.42 7.05
C PHE A 319 7.76 -8.96 8.44
N LEU A 320 8.94 -9.38 8.85
CA LEU A 320 9.52 -8.99 10.13
C LEU A 320 9.81 -7.50 10.20
N ASN A 321 10.35 -6.91 9.14
CA ASN A 321 10.62 -5.48 9.05
C ASN A 321 9.32 -4.66 9.04
N GLU A 322 8.29 -5.10 8.34
CA GLU A 322 7.00 -4.43 8.35
C GLU A 322 6.33 -4.52 9.71
N THR A 323 6.37 -5.71 10.34
CA THR A 323 5.87 -5.90 11.71
C THR A 323 6.62 -5.03 12.70
N ALA A 324 7.95 -4.97 12.65
CA ALA A 324 8.77 -4.11 13.49
C ALA A 324 8.44 -2.63 13.27
N SER A 325 8.36 -2.19 12.02
CA SER A 325 8.01 -0.81 11.68
C SER A 325 6.63 -0.38 12.20
N MET A 326 5.66 -1.29 12.19
CA MET A 326 4.33 -1.02 12.72
C MET A 326 4.31 -0.91 14.23
N LEU A 327 5.05 -1.78 14.87
CA LEU A 327 5.19 -1.79 16.31
C LEU A 327 5.95 -0.55 16.82
N LEU A 328 6.86 0.02 15.99
CA LEU A 328 7.59 1.28 16.26
C LEU A 328 6.74 2.54 16.12
N LYS A 329 5.83 2.58 15.17
CA LYS A 329 5.05 3.80 14.86
C LYS A 329 4.03 4.19 15.94
N GLY A 330 3.75 3.29 16.87
CA GLY A 330 2.93 3.61 18.04
C GLY A 330 3.81 4.12 19.18
N ASP A 331 3.82 5.43 19.45
CA ASP A 331 4.67 6.12 20.45
C ASP A 331 4.70 5.51 21.87
N HIS A 332 3.98 4.43 22.14
CA HIS A 332 3.82 3.87 23.47
C HIS A 332 3.81 2.33 23.55
N PHE A 333 4.24 1.65 22.50
CA PHE A 333 4.02 0.21 22.37
C PHE A 333 4.90 -0.71 23.24
N PHE A 334 6.06 -0.23 23.78
CA PHE A 334 7.12 -1.16 24.16
C PHE A 334 7.75 -1.07 25.56
N ALA A 335 7.08 -0.59 26.57
CA ALA A 335 7.74 -0.61 27.87
C ALA A 335 7.84 -2.00 28.54
N LYS A 336 7.00 -2.98 28.18
CA LYS A 336 7.08 -4.39 28.70
C LYS A 336 6.32 -5.39 27.81
N THR A 337 6.66 -5.51 26.54
CA THR A 337 6.02 -6.49 25.65
C THR A 337 6.88 -7.73 25.52
N LYS A 338 6.27 -8.91 25.55
CA LYS A 338 6.93 -10.18 25.24
C LYS A 338 6.41 -10.70 23.91
N ILE A 339 7.28 -10.75 22.91
CA ILE A 339 6.98 -11.35 21.61
C ILE A 339 7.78 -12.62 21.50
N HIS A 340 7.13 -13.75 21.20
CA HIS A 340 7.79 -14.98 20.84
C HIS A 340 7.82 -15.11 19.32
N ILE A 341 9.01 -15.28 18.75
CA ILE A 341 9.20 -15.63 17.35
C ILE A 341 9.59 -17.11 17.28
N ILE A 342 8.72 -17.92 16.70
CA ILE A 342 8.86 -19.37 16.61
C ILE A 342 9.12 -19.73 15.14
N GLU A 343 10.25 -20.34 14.85
CA GLU A 343 10.57 -20.91 13.54
C GLU A 343 10.06 -22.36 13.48
N CYS A 344 9.23 -22.69 12.49
CA CYS A 344 8.59 -23.99 12.40
C CYS A 344 8.44 -24.45 10.94
N ASP A 345 8.84 -25.69 10.65
CA ASP A 345 8.57 -26.42 9.41
C ASP A 345 7.64 -27.61 9.70
N ASP A 346 8.15 -28.85 9.76
CA ASP A 346 7.46 -30.05 10.27
C ASP A 346 7.60 -30.17 11.79
N LYS A 347 8.47 -29.39 12.41
CA LYS A 347 8.72 -29.27 13.86
C LYS A 347 9.20 -27.87 14.22
N VAL A 348 9.16 -27.52 15.49
CA VAL A 348 9.72 -26.28 15.99
C VAL A 348 11.23 -26.35 15.92
N GLN A 349 11.86 -25.45 15.18
CA GLN A 349 13.30 -25.36 14.99
C GLN A 349 13.94 -24.41 16.01
N ASN A 350 13.25 -23.30 16.32
CA ASN A 350 13.76 -22.25 17.19
C ASN A 350 12.62 -21.48 17.86
N ASP A 351 12.87 -20.89 19.03
CA ASP A 351 11.97 -19.98 19.75
C ASP A 351 12.81 -18.86 20.36
N ILE A 352 12.50 -17.63 20.01
CA ILE A 352 13.20 -16.44 20.44
C ILE A 352 12.22 -15.51 21.16
N GLU A 353 12.51 -15.22 22.43
CA GLU A 353 11.75 -14.23 23.19
C GLU A 353 12.35 -12.83 22.96
N ILE A 354 11.56 -11.92 22.41
CA ILE A 354 11.90 -10.53 22.16
C ILE A 354 11.23 -9.67 23.23
N THR A 355 12.04 -8.95 23.97
CA THR A 355 11.59 -8.04 25.03
C THR A 355 11.83 -6.57 24.68
N GLU A 356 12.70 -6.31 23.71
CA GLU A 356 13.03 -4.98 23.21
C GLU A 356 12.95 -4.95 21.68
N LEU A 357 12.52 -3.85 21.13
CA LEU A 357 12.33 -3.69 19.70
C LEU A 357 13.62 -3.76 18.90
N SER A 358 14.73 -3.25 19.44
CA SER A 358 16.07 -3.37 18.88
C SER A 358 16.45 -4.81 18.56
N GLN A 359 16.03 -5.76 19.40
CA GLN A 359 16.25 -7.20 19.20
C GLN A 359 15.47 -7.72 17.98
N MET A 360 14.29 -7.18 17.71
CA MET A 360 13.49 -7.58 16.55
C MET A 360 14.11 -7.09 15.23
N GLU A 361 14.61 -5.85 15.21
CA GLU A 361 15.33 -5.32 14.05
C GLU A 361 16.63 -6.07 13.78
N GLU A 362 17.37 -6.39 14.85
CA GLU A 362 18.60 -7.18 14.74
C GLU A 362 18.32 -8.59 14.25
N TYR A 363 17.27 -9.22 14.76
CA TYR A 363 16.83 -10.53 14.31
C TYR A 363 16.43 -10.51 12.83
N ALA A 364 15.63 -9.53 12.41
CA ALA A 364 15.21 -9.39 11.02
C ALA A 364 16.39 -9.22 10.05
N LYS A 365 17.43 -8.45 10.45
CA LYS A 365 18.64 -8.24 9.63
C LYS A 365 19.51 -9.50 9.50
N HIS A 366 19.51 -10.37 10.50
CA HIS A 366 20.35 -11.57 10.55
C HIS A 366 19.55 -12.87 10.34
N PHE A 367 18.26 -12.75 10.01
CA PHE A 367 17.41 -13.89 9.75
C PHE A 367 17.95 -14.71 8.57
N CYS A 368 18.10 -16.01 8.80
CA CYS A 368 18.50 -16.96 7.79
C CYS A 368 17.67 -18.24 8.01
N LEU A 369 16.93 -18.66 7.01
CA LEU A 369 16.07 -19.85 7.06
C LEU A 369 16.88 -21.08 7.49
N LYS A 370 16.45 -21.67 8.61
CA LYS A 370 16.96 -22.96 9.09
C LYS A 370 15.80 -23.95 9.00
N GLY A 371 15.83 -24.84 8.03
CA GLY A 371 14.77 -25.82 7.81
C GLY A 371 14.81 -26.34 6.39
N GLY A 372 13.68 -26.48 5.75
CA GLY A 372 13.58 -26.92 4.36
C GLY A 372 12.94 -28.30 4.23
N PHE A 373 12.26 -28.78 5.27
CA PHE A 373 11.46 -30.01 5.24
C PHE A 373 9.98 -29.69 4.93
N GLY A 374 9.10 -30.68 5.07
CA GLY A 374 7.67 -30.49 4.78
C GLY A 374 7.00 -29.50 5.72
N THR A 375 5.83 -28.98 5.34
CA THR A 375 5.07 -27.97 6.10
C THR A 375 3.97 -28.64 6.92
N ASP A 376 4.07 -28.60 8.24
CA ASP A 376 3.03 -28.98 9.19
C ASP A 376 2.85 -27.87 10.25
N PHE A 377 1.69 -27.23 10.27
CA PHE A 377 1.43 -26.12 11.18
C PHE A 377 1.12 -26.59 12.62
N ARG A 378 0.71 -27.84 12.81
CA ARG A 378 0.28 -28.40 14.11
C ARG A 378 1.35 -28.34 15.21
N PRO A 379 2.65 -28.61 14.94
CA PRO A 379 3.70 -28.56 15.95
C PRO A 379 3.85 -27.21 16.61
N ALA A 380 3.71 -26.11 15.86
CA ALA A 380 3.77 -24.76 16.43
C ALA A 380 2.67 -24.52 17.46
N PHE A 381 1.44 -24.93 17.17
CA PHE A 381 0.32 -24.82 18.12
C PHE A 381 0.50 -25.69 19.35
N ALA A 382 1.03 -26.90 19.17
CA ALA A 382 1.34 -27.79 20.29
C ALA A 382 2.43 -27.19 21.21
N TYR A 383 3.42 -26.56 20.60
CA TYR A 383 4.50 -25.88 21.31
C TYR A 383 4.01 -24.66 22.11
N VAL A 384 3.11 -23.88 21.55
CA VAL A 384 2.47 -22.76 22.27
C VAL A 384 1.74 -23.25 23.51
N GLU A 385 1.01 -24.39 23.41
CA GLU A 385 0.37 -25.01 24.57
C GLU A 385 1.37 -25.53 25.62
N GLU A 386 2.55 -25.99 25.19
CA GLU A 386 3.64 -26.36 26.10
C GLU A 386 4.21 -25.12 26.81
N LEU A 387 4.45 -24.02 26.11
CA LEU A 387 4.89 -22.74 26.71
C LEU A 387 3.89 -22.24 27.75
N ARG A 388 2.59 -22.39 27.51
CA ARG A 388 1.53 -22.06 28.48
C ARG A 388 1.57 -22.95 29.72
N ARG A 389 1.69 -24.26 29.54
CA ARG A 389 1.82 -25.21 30.67
C ARG A 389 3.03 -24.92 31.54
N ASN A 390 4.13 -24.53 30.89
CA ASN A 390 5.37 -24.16 31.56
C ASN A 390 5.36 -22.74 32.14
N LYS A 391 4.25 -22.03 32.04
CA LYS A 391 4.06 -20.63 32.52
C LYS A 391 5.07 -19.64 31.92
N LYS A 392 5.63 -19.93 30.76
CA LYS A 392 6.45 -18.97 30.00
C LYS A 392 5.58 -17.92 29.32
N ILE A 393 4.39 -18.33 28.90
CA ILE A 393 3.34 -17.46 28.35
C ILE A 393 2.10 -17.66 29.22
N GLU A 394 1.50 -16.58 29.72
CA GLU A 394 0.31 -16.73 30.55
C GLU A 394 -0.97 -16.84 29.72
N GLN A 395 -1.26 -15.84 28.90
CA GLN A 395 -2.40 -15.83 27.98
C GLN A 395 -1.99 -15.13 26.68
N PRO A 396 -1.60 -15.87 25.64
CA PRO A 396 -1.33 -15.26 24.35
C PRO A 396 -2.62 -14.62 23.84
N ARG A 397 -2.55 -13.37 23.44
CA ARG A 397 -3.68 -12.64 22.86
C ARG A 397 -3.93 -13.02 21.43
N GLY A 398 -2.83 -13.28 20.71
CA GLY A 398 -2.91 -13.70 19.33
C GLY A 398 -1.66 -14.39 18.83
N LEU A 399 -1.87 -15.15 17.77
CA LEU A 399 -0.83 -15.83 17.03
C LEU A 399 -0.92 -15.43 15.56
N MET A 400 0.18 -14.96 15.00
CA MET A 400 0.34 -14.75 13.57
C MET A 400 1.23 -15.83 12.99
N TYR A 401 0.73 -16.54 11.99
CA TYR A 401 1.47 -17.58 11.30
C TYR A 401 1.77 -17.13 9.88
N PHE A 402 3.03 -16.87 9.58
CA PHE A 402 3.51 -16.50 8.26
C PHE A 402 3.80 -17.74 7.44
N THR A 403 3.19 -17.92 6.25
CA THR A 403 3.30 -19.12 5.42
C THR A 403 2.79 -18.90 3.99
N ASP A 404 3.19 -19.76 3.06
CA ASP A 404 2.62 -19.87 1.70
C ASP A 404 1.28 -20.63 1.64
N GLY A 405 0.85 -21.21 2.77
CA GLY A 405 -0.43 -21.91 2.91
C GLY A 405 -0.41 -23.40 2.58
N LYS A 406 0.68 -23.93 2.07
CA LYS A 406 0.79 -25.32 1.63
C LYS A 406 1.20 -26.24 2.80
N GLY A 407 0.27 -26.52 3.72
CA GLY A 407 0.58 -27.32 4.89
C GLY A 407 -0.63 -27.97 5.56
N ILE A 408 -0.37 -28.68 6.64
CA ILE A 408 -1.40 -29.39 7.42
C ILE A 408 -1.86 -28.49 8.57
N TYR A 409 -3.11 -28.03 8.51
CA TYR A 409 -3.70 -27.16 9.50
C TYR A 409 -4.22 -27.90 10.75
N PRO A 410 -4.21 -27.27 11.95
CA PRO A 410 -4.84 -27.81 13.13
C PRO A 410 -6.36 -27.83 12.97
N LYS A 411 -6.99 -28.95 13.37
CA LYS A 411 -8.45 -29.11 13.31
C LYS A 411 -9.17 -28.38 14.44
N LYS A 412 -8.50 -28.22 15.58
CA LYS A 412 -9.09 -27.61 16.78
C LYS A 412 -8.73 -26.13 16.82
N GLN A 413 -9.73 -25.28 17.02
CA GLN A 413 -9.54 -23.85 17.28
C GLN A 413 -8.84 -23.65 18.62
N PRO A 414 -7.75 -22.85 18.68
CA PRO A 414 -7.17 -22.41 19.94
C PRO A 414 -8.11 -21.41 20.66
N ASP A 415 -7.83 -21.10 21.92
CA ASP A 415 -8.58 -20.14 22.74
C ASP A 415 -8.05 -18.69 22.60
N TYR A 416 -7.16 -18.46 21.65
CA TYR A 416 -6.61 -17.15 21.28
C TYR A 416 -6.83 -16.86 19.80
N ASP A 417 -6.86 -15.61 19.46
CA ASP A 417 -7.02 -15.17 18.07
C ASP A 417 -5.85 -15.64 17.19
N THR A 418 -6.15 -16.21 16.05
CA THR A 418 -5.13 -16.73 15.13
C THR A 418 -5.33 -16.17 13.74
N ALA A 419 -4.25 -15.67 13.16
CA ALA A 419 -4.22 -15.25 11.77
C ALA A 419 -3.11 -15.96 11.01
N PHE A 420 -3.44 -16.46 9.83
CA PHE A 420 -2.45 -16.88 8.84
C PHE A 420 -2.16 -15.70 7.91
N VAL A 421 -0.89 -15.37 7.81
CA VAL A 421 -0.38 -14.24 7.01
C VAL A 421 0.27 -14.82 5.76
N PHE A 422 -0.23 -14.42 4.61
CA PHE A 422 0.21 -14.91 3.31
C PHE A 422 0.86 -13.79 2.51
N VAL A 423 1.86 -14.15 1.72
CA VAL A 423 2.37 -13.25 0.67
C VAL A 423 1.55 -13.47 -0.58
N LYS A 424 0.90 -12.44 -1.07
CA LYS A 424 0.02 -12.52 -2.25
C LYS A 424 0.71 -12.94 -3.52
N GLU A 425 1.96 -12.62 -3.63
CA GLU A 425 2.75 -12.81 -4.85
C GLU A 425 3.08 -14.27 -5.13
N GLU A 426 3.00 -15.13 -4.13
CA GLU A 426 3.29 -16.57 -4.25
C GLU A 426 2.06 -17.40 -4.60
N ASP A 427 0.90 -16.80 -4.88
CA ASP A 427 -0.36 -17.50 -5.12
C ASP A 427 -0.65 -18.53 -4.01
N PRO A 428 -0.81 -18.06 -2.75
CA PRO A 428 -0.88 -18.92 -1.58
C PRO A 428 -2.11 -19.82 -1.63
N ASP A 429 -1.94 -21.10 -1.27
CA ASP A 429 -3.07 -21.99 -1.12
C ASP A 429 -3.86 -21.69 0.16
N THR A 430 -4.89 -20.89 0.03
CA THR A 430 -5.78 -20.55 1.15
C THR A 430 -7.01 -21.43 1.26
N SER A 431 -7.14 -22.47 0.42
CA SER A 431 -8.33 -23.34 0.36
C SER A 431 -8.53 -24.15 1.64
N ASN A 432 -7.43 -24.56 2.26
CA ASN A 432 -7.41 -25.44 3.44
C ASN A 432 -7.35 -24.69 4.77
N VAL A 433 -7.29 -23.35 4.74
CA VAL A 433 -7.25 -22.53 5.98
C VAL A 433 -8.54 -22.70 6.75
N PRO A 434 -8.46 -23.08 8.05
CA PRO A 434 -9.65 -23.29 8.87
C PRO A 434 -10.53 -22.03 8.95
N SER A 435 -11.84 -22.24 8.98
CA SER A 435 -12.82 -21.14 9.03
C SER A 435 -12.76 -20.28 10.31
N TRP A 436 -12.13 -20.79 11.37
CA TRP A 436 -11.92 -20.07 12.63
C TRP A 436 -10.71 -19.15 12.61
N ALA A 437 -9.81 -19.32 11.64
CA ALA A 437 -8.62 -18.49 11.52
C ALA A 437 -8.82 -17.33 10.55
N MET A 438 -8.26 -16.18 10.90
CA MET A 438 -8.25 -15.01 10.02
C MET A 438 -7.21 -15.21 8.91
N LYS A 439 -7.52 -14.69 7.71
CA LYS A 439 -6.60 -14.69 6.58
C LYS A 439 -6.13 -13.26 6.38
N LEU A 440 -4.87 -13.02 6.59
CA LEU A 440 -4.22 -11.75 6.32
C LEU A 440 -3.29 -11.93 5.12
N PHE A 441 -3.08 -10.89 4.38
CA PHE A 441 -2.20 -10.95 3.22
C PHE A 441 -1.33 -9.70 3.21
N ILE A 442 -0.09 -9.79 3.00
CA ILE A 442 0.90 -8.72 2.91
C ILE A 442 1.52 -8.66 1.53
#